data_aa199d5f0be6d6422fe68902ff01a06e
#
_entry.id   aa199d5f0be6d6422fe68902ff01a06e
#
_cell.length_a   1.000
_cell.length_b   1.000
_cell.length_c   1.000
_cell.angle_alpha   90.00
_cell.angle_beta   90.00
_cell.angle_gamma   90.00
#
_symmetry.space_group_name_H-M   'P 1'
#
loop_
_entity.id
_entity.type
_entity.pdbx_description
1 polymer ?
#
loop_
_entity_poly.entity_id
_entity_poly.type
_entity_poly.pdbx_seq_one_letter_code
_entity_poly.pdbx_strand_id
1 'polypeptide(L)'
;MHYPIAWGTPPWCLTTEVIWKTGDILLHCWSSFPDELEEMLNPIGTVQTNPYTENATTLHIQIPDYSQQCVLFPPFDKILEKAAEVAKGSDCPPMTLCENEKDLIWTLRYDCRENFPQSLPKLLLSVKWNKHEDMAQLQALLQIWPQLSPRDALELLDFNYPDHDDELSQYLLQLVQVLRYEPYYDCALTRFLLERAQNNRFIGHFLFWHLRSEIHMPAVSVQFALILEAYCRGSIPHIEVLKKQVDALSKLKAVNALVKTGAVKTKARSRDGHLRAAMLTCLRQSGFAEALADIHNPLSPNVLLASVNVEKCKYMDSKMKPLWIVYDNKLLGGDTLGIIYKNGDDLRQDMLTLQILKLMDMLWKEANLDLRILPYGCLATGDRSGLIEVVMSADTIANIQKTSSNMTATAAFNKDALLNWLKEKNSGEALERAIEEFTLSCAGYCVATYVLGIGDRHSDNIMVRSTGQLFHIDFGHILGNFKSKFGIKRERVPFILTHDFIHVIQQGKTTNTEKFGSFRQYCEEAYLVLRRNGNFIITLFALMLTAGLPELTSVKDIQYLKDSLALGKTEEDALKQFRQKFDEALRESWTTKVNWMAHHLAHAS
;
A
#
# COMPACT_ATOMS: atom_id res chain seq x y z
N MET A 1 34.20 -20.57 16.92
CA MET A 1 32.98 -20.23 17.66
C MET A 1 31.83 -20.40 16.70
N HIS A 2 30.93 -21.33 16.97
CA HIS A 2 29.71 -21.49 16.19
C HIS A 2 28.67 -20.52 16.74
N TYR A 3 28.26 -19.54 15.97
CA TYR A 3 27.05 -18.76 16.24
C TYR A 3 25.98 -19.22 15.27
N PRO A 4 24.87 -19.82 15.73
CA PRO A 4 23.71 -20.00 14.88
C PRO A 4 23.09 -18.61 14.69
N ILE A 5 23.18 -18.05 13.49
CA ILE A 5 22.37 -16.90 13.10
C ILE A 5 21.00 -17.48 12.76
N ALA A 6 20.11 -17.44 13.73
CA ALA A 6 18.70 -17.73 13.50
C ALA A 6 18.07 -16.49 12.79
N TRP A 7 18.26 -16.42 11.51
CA TRP A 7 17.41 -15.58 10.64
C TRP A 7 16.08 -16.28 10.55
N GLY A 8 15.00 -15.52 10.72
CA GLY A 8 13.67 -16.03 10.39
C GLY A 8 13.75 -16.64 8.98
N THR A 9 13.61 -17.94 8.91
CA THR A 9 13.77 -18.71 7.68
C THR A 9 12.75 -18.23 6.65
N PRO A 10 13.20 -17.76 5.47
CA PRO A 10 12.29 -17.65 4.33
C PRO A 10 11.64 -19.02 4.04
N PRO A 11 10.51 -19.08 3.31
CA PRO A 11 9.72 -20.29 3.09
C PRO A 11 10.44 -21.50 2.45
N TRP A 12 11.71 -21.34 2.12
CA TRP A 12 12.64 -22.38 1.63
C TRP A 12 13.63 -22.81 2.71
N CYS A 13 13.18 -23.23 3.83
CA CYS A 13 13.91 -23.87 4.93
C CYS A 13 15.46 -23.96 4.74
N LEU A 14 16.17 -22.83 4.96
CA LEU A 14 17.62 -22.78 4.92
C LEU A 14 18.17 -22.92 6.34
N THR A 15 18.68 -24.09 6.70
CA THR A 15 19.62 -24.19 7.82
C THR A 15 20.99 -23.74 7.31
N THR A 16 21.42 -22.54 7.69
CA THR A 16 22.72 -21.99 7.34
C THR A 16 23.71 -22.24 8.45
N GLU A 17 24.75 -23.03 8.20
CA GLU A 17 25.95 -23.02 9.01
C GLU A 17 26.96 -22.03 8.40
N VAL A 18 27.33 -21.01 9.14
CA VAL A 18 28.38 -20.06 8.72
C VAL A 18 29.71 -20.52 9.29
N ILE A 19 30.58 -21.00 8.43
CA ILE A 19 31.94 -21.37 8.79
C ILE A 19 32.89 -20.24 8.38
N TRP A 20 33.48 -19.56 9.36
CA TRP A 20 34.49 -18.55 9.13
C TRP A 20 35.84 -19.22 8.83
N LYS A 21 36.36 -19.07 7.63
CA LYS A 21 37.81 -19.18 7.33
C LYS A 21 38.27 -17.83 6.84
N THR A 22 39.51 -17.49 7.19
CA THR A 22 40.19 -16.24 6.84
C THR A 22 39.88 -15.77 5.42
N GLY A 23 39.02 -14.73 5.31
CA GLY A 23 38.69 -14.05 4.05
C GLY A 23 37.48 -14.56 3.29
N ASP A 24 36.94 -15.74 3.60
CA ASP A 24 35.80 -16.32 2.89
C ASP A 24 34.65 -16.69 3.86
N ILE A 25 33.41 -16.32 3.53
CA ILE A 25 32.23 -16.80 4.22
C ILE A 25 31.64 -17.96 3.41
N LEU A 26 31.62 -19.14 4.00
CA LEU A 26 30.99 -20.32 3.40
C LEU A 26 29.58 -20.47 3.97
N LEU A 27 28.58 -20.23 3.14
CA LEU A 27 27.18 -20.45 3.49
C LEU A 27 26.75 -21.83 2.95
N HIS A 28 26.50 -22.78 3.85
CA HIS A 28 25.89 -24.05 3.50
C HIS A 28 24.39 -23.93 3.53
N CYS A 29 23.75 -23.98 2.36
CA CYS A 29 22.31 -23.98 2.23
C CYS A 29 21.80 -25.39 1.97
N TRP A 30 20.95 -25.91 2.85
CA TRP A 30 20.30 -27.20 2.70
C TRP A 30 18.89 -26.98 2.14
N SER A 31 18.69 -27.08 0.84
CA SER A 31 17.39 -27.24 0.22
C SER A 31 17.50 -27.64 -1.24
N SER A 32 16.50 -28.35 -1.74
CA SER A 32 16.27 -28.50 -3.17
C SER A 32 15.67 -27.19 -3.69
N PHE A 33 16.47 -26.39 -4.39
CA PHE A 33 15.97 -25.25 -5.13
C PHE A 33 15.24 -25.74 -6.39
N PRO A 34 14.08 -25.17 -6.74
CA PRO A 34 13.59 -25.29 -8.12
C PRO A 34 14.59 -24.63 -9.07
N ASP A 35 14.83 -25.24 -10.22
CA ASP A 35 15.80 -24.80 -11.24
C ASP A 35 15.65 -23.32 -11.66
N GLU A 36 14.47 -22.75 -11.49
CA GLU A 36 14.14 -21.34 -11.77
C GLU A 36 14.79 -20.33 -10.80
N LEU A 37 15.26 -20.76 -9.64
CA LEU A 37 15.96 -19.90 -8.66
C LEU A 37 17.47 -19.78 -8.93
N GLU A 38 18.06 -20.71 -9.67
CA GLU A 38 19.48 -20.64 -10.07
C GLU A 38 19.76 -19.40 -10.94
N GLU A 39 18.83 -19.03 -11.82
CA GLU A 39 18.98 -17.83 -12.65
C GLU A 39 18.87 -16.52 -11.86
N MET A 40 18.15 -16.51 -10.75
CA MET A 40 17.99 -15.31 -9.90
C MET A 40 19.19 -15.06 -8.97
N LEU A 41 19.92 -16.10 -8.61
CA LEU A 41 21.09 -16.03 -7.72
C LEU A 41 22.41 -15.80 -8.48
N ASN A 42 22.42 -15.96 -9.79
CA ASN A 42 23.60 -15.83 -10.66
C ASN A 42 24.35 -14.48 -10.59
N PRO A 43 23.76 -13.33 -10.20
CA PRO A 43 24.54 -12.11 -10.02
C PRO A 43 25.27 -12.03 -8.67
N ILE A 44 25.03 -12.94 -7.72
CA ILE A 44 25.52 -12.83 -6.34
C ILE A 44 26.76 -13.71 -6.07
N GLY A 45 27.05 -14.68 -6.91
CA GLY A 45 28.22 -15.56 -6.76
C GLY A 45 28.09 -16.87 -7.51
N THR A 46 29.19 -17.62 -7.65
CA THR A 46 29.20 -18.96 -8.25
C THR A 46 28.62 -19.97 -7.27
N VAL A 47 27.51 -20.60 -7.66
CA VAL A 47 26.92 -21.73 -6.93
C VAL A 47 27.70 -23.00 -7.29
N GLN A 48 28.35 -23.63 -6.31
CA GLN A 48 28.98 -24.93 -6.50
C GLN A 48 28.19 -25.99 -5.74
N THR A 49 27.78 -27.03 -6.43
CA THR A 49 27.19 -28.22 -5.80
C THR A 49 28.26 -28.99 -5.04
N ASN A 50 27.99 -29.30 -3.78
CA ASN A 50 28.92 -30.11 -2.98
C ASN A 50 28.84 -31.58 -3.46
N PRO A 51 29.95 -32.17 -3.93
CA PRO A 51 29.96 -33.53 -4.46
C PRO A 51 29.74 -34.63 -3.42
N TYR A 52 29.62 -34.29 -2.13
CA TYR A 52 29.43 -35.25 -1.03
C TYR A 52 28.02 -35.33 -0.46
N THR A 53 27.12 -34.46 -0.90
CA THR A 53 25.71 -34.50 -0.49
C THR A 53 24.87 -34.13 -1.70
N GLU A 54 24.04 -35.06 -2.18
CA GLU A 54 23.22 -34.88 -3.39
C GLU A 54 22.26 -33.65 -3.37
N ASN A 55 22.17 -32.92 -2.25
CA ASN A 55 21.24 -31.80 -2.06
C ASN A 55 21.85 -30.59 -1.32
N ALA A 56 23.16 -30.43 -1.28
CA ALA A 56 23.78 -29.27 -0.62
C ALA A 56 24.42 -28.33 -1.66
N THR A 57 23.95 -27.09 -1.67
CA THR A 57 24.48 -26.02 -2.50
C THR A 57 25.35 -25.08 -1.65
N THR A 58 26.59 -24.87 -2.06
CA THR A 58 27.54 -23.99 -1.36
C THR A 58 27.62 -22.66 -2.10
N LEU A 59 27.27 -21.57 -1.46
CA LEU A 59 27.42 -20.22 -1.98
C LEU A 59 28.79 -19.67 -1.52
N HIS A 60 29.69 -19.42 -2.47
CA HIS A 60 30.98 -18.77 -2.23
C HIS A 60 30.80 -17.25 -2.35
N ILE A 61 30.86 -16.53 -1.23
CA ILE A 61 30.84 -15.07 -1.22
C ILE A 61 32.28 -14.61 -0.93
N GLN A 62 32.90 -14.00 -1.92
CA GLN A 62 34.20 -13.34 -1.74
C GLN A 62 33.95 -11.92 -1.23
N ILE A 63 34.32 -11.67 0.02
CA ILE A 63 34.28 -10.32 0.60
C ILE A 63 35.64 -9.67 0.31
N PRO A 64 35.66 -8.48 -0.32
CA PRO A 64 36.90 -7.73 -0.51
C PRO A 64 37.59 -7.51 0.83
N ASP A 65 38.91 -7.80 0.89
CA ASP A 65 39.69 -7.52 2.06
C ASP A 65 39.94 -6.01 2.18
N TYR A 66 39.20 -5.38 3.07
CA TYR A 66 39.33 -3.95 3.36
C TYR A 66 40.45 -3.62 4.35
N SER A 67 41.19 -4.61 4.82
CA SER A 67 42.28 -4.41 5.80
C SER A 67 43.42 -3.55 5.26
N GLN A 68 43.50 -3.34 3.93
CA GLN A 68 44.53 -2.53 3.27
C GLN A 68 44.06 -1.15 2.81
N GLN A 69 42.79 -0.81 2.99
CA GLN A 69 42.31 0.53 2.69
C GLN A 69 42.57 1.44 3.90
N CYS A 70 43.66 2.21 3.83
CA CYS A 70 43.90 3.32 4.74
C CYS A 70 42.88 4.43 4.46
N VAL A 71 41.75 4.40 5.16
CA VAL A 71 40.88 5.56 5.26
C VAL A 71 41.53 6.49 6.28
N LEU A 72 41.97 7.67 5.85
CA LEU A 72 42.45 8.73 6.74
C LEU A 72 41.24 9.30 7.51
N PHE A 73 40.94 8.67 8.64
CA PHE A 73 40.01 9.27 9.61
C PHE A 73 40.71 10.39 10.38
N PRO A 74 40.04 11.46 10.77
CA PRO A 74 40.52 12.38 11.78
C PRO A 74 40.92 11.59 13.04
N PRO A 75 41.88 12.10 13.86
CA PRO A 75 42.27 11.40 15.09
C PRO A 75 41.07 10.98 15.90
N PHE A 76 41.02 9.72 16.31
CA PHE A 76 39.91 9.06 16.97
C PHE A 76 39.38 9.88 18.18
N ASP A 77 40.30 10.49 18.93
CA ASP A 77 39.97 11.34 20.07
C ASP A 77 39.07 12.55 19.69
N LYS A 78 39.32 13.20 18.55
CA LYS A 78 38.46 14.31 18.06
C LYS A 78 37.09 13.86 17.58
N ILE A 79 37.00 12.63 17.06
CA ILE A 79 35.72 12.04 16.65
C ILE A 79 34.89 11.71 17.89
N LEU A 80 35.54 11.12 18.91
CA LEU A 80 34.92 10.81 20.20
C LEU A 80 34.46 12.05 20.96
N GLU A 81 35.27 13.12 21.00
CA GLU A 81 34.90 14.39 21.62
C GLU A 81 33.62 14.96 20.97
N LYS A 82 33.56 15.01 19.65
CA LYS A 82 32.39 15.52 18.94
C LYS A 82 31.17 14.63 19.09
N ALA A 83 31.34 13.31 19.07
CA ALA A 83 30.24 12.39 19.35
C ALA A 83 29.72 12.53 20.79
N ALA A 84 30.63 12.75 21.75
CA ALA A 84 30.28 12.99 23.15
C ALA A 84 29.49 14.31 23.32
N GLU A 85 29.87 15.37 22.59
CA GLU A 85 29.13 16.64 22.60
C GLU A 85 27.71 16.46 22.05
N VAL A 86 27.57 15.77 20.93
CA VAL A 86 26.26 15.49 20.31
C VAL A 86 25.40 14.57 21.20
N ALA A 87 26.02 13.56 21.83
CA ALA A 87 25.33 12.65 22.73
C ALA A 87 24.89 13.32 24.06
N LYS A 88 25.70 14.24 24.60
CA LYS A 88 25.45 14.93 25.88
C LYS A 88 24.51 16.12 25.78
N GLY A 89 24.29 16.71 24.59
CA GLY A 89 23.46 17.90 24.39
C GLY A 89 22.01 17.68 24.84
N SER A 90 21.67 17.98 26.10
CA SER A 90 20.46 17.44 26.72
C SER A 90 19.57 18.44 27.45
N ASP A 91 19.72 19.74 27.31
CA ASP A 91 18.85 20.68 28.02
C ASP A 91 17.96 21.57 27.11
N CYS A 92 17.87 21.23 25.82
CA CYS A 92 16.93 21.85 24.89
C CYS A 92 15.97 20.82 24.29
N PRO A 93 14.77 21.26 23.84
CA PRO A 93 13.82 20.36 23.14
C PRO A 93 14.52 19.65 21.98
N PRO A 94 14.01 18.49 21.51
CA PRO A 94 14.76 17.60 20.64
C PRO A 94 15.34 18.33 19.43
N MET A 95 16.64 18.62 19.49
CA MET A 95 17.35 19.21 18.36
C MET A 95 17.32 18.17 17.24
N THR A 96 16.78 18.58 16.10
CA THR A 96 16.88 17.81 14.87
C THR A 96 18.35 17.62 14.54
N LEU A 97 18.83 16.39 14.71
CA LEU A 97 20.20 16.01 14.33
C LEU A 97 20.36 16.23 12.82
N CYS A 98 21.42 16.89 12.41
CA CYS A 98 21.76 16.97 11.00
C CYS A 98 22.31 15.60 10.50
N GLU A 99 22.28 15.35 9.21
CA GLU A 99 22.68 14.06 8.65
C GLU A 99 24.14 13.66 9.01
N ASN A 100 25.05 14.62 9.06
CA ASN A 100 26.43 14.37 9.47
C ASN A 100 26.54 13.92 10.94
N GLU A 101 25.68 14.45 11.81
CA GLU A 101 25.62 14.05 13.22
C GLU A 101 25.00 12.68 13.38
N LYS A 102 23.96 12.36 12.61
CA LYS A 102 23.38 11.02 12.55
C LYS A 102 24.41 9.98 12.07
N ASP A 103 25.12 10.27 10.98
CA ASP A 103 26.16 9.37 10.45
C ASP A 103 27.30 9.18 11.47
N LEU A 104 27.66 10.21 12.22
CA LEU A 104 28.68 10.14 13.28
C LEU A 104 28.23 9.24 14.43
N ILE A 105 27.01 9.45 14.97
CA ILE A 105 26.44 8.64 16.06
C ILE A 105 26.33 7.17 15.62
N TRP A 106 25.85 6.93 14.39
CA TRP A 106 25.74 5.58 13.86
C TRP A 106 27.10 4.89 13.70
N THR A 107 28.10 5.63 13.25
CA THR A 107 29.48 5.10 13.11
C THR A 107 30.06 4.70 14.45
N LEU A 108 29.82 5.50 15.49
CA LEU A 108 30.35 5.29 16.85
C LEU A 108 29.37 4.57 17.80
N ARG A 109 28.40 3.85 17.26
CA ARG A 109 27.31 3.21 18.03
C ARG A 109 27.76 2.29 19.17
N TYR A 110 28.91 1.63 19.03
CA TYR A 110 29.49 0.78 20.09
C TYR A 110 30.09 1.60 21.22
N ASP A 111 30.78 2.69 20.89
CA ASP A 111 31.31 3.64 21.87
C ASP A 111 30.17 4.38 22.59
N CYS A 112 29.11 4.71 21.88
CA CYS A 112 27.89 5.28 22.49
C CYS A 112 27.28 4.32 23.52
N ARG A 113 27.21 3.03 23.19
CA ARG A 113 26.71 2.02 24.12
C ARG A 113 27.57 1.92 25.40
N GLU A 114 28.88 1.95 25.27
CA GLU A 114 29.81 1.74 26.38
C GLU A 114 29.94 2.97 27.29
N ASN A 115 30.04 4.14 26.68
CA ASN A 115 30.36 5.37 27.40
C ASN A 115 29.14 6.28 27.64
N PHE A 116 28.09 6.15 26.81
CA PHE A 116 26.92 7.04 26.82
C PHE A 116 25.61 6.26 26.56
N PRO A 117 25.26 5.26 27.39
CA PRO A 117 24.06 4.43 27.16
C PRO A 117 22.77 5.23 27.10
N GLN A 118 22.68 6.39 27.75
CA GLN A 118 21.56 7.31 27.67
C GLN A 118 21.38 7.96 26.29
N SER A 119 22.34 7.82 25.38
CA SER A 119 22.24 8.33 23.99
C SER A 119 21.41 7.41 23.05
N LEU A 120 20.84 6.31 23.55
CA LEU A 120 20.04 5.40 22.75
C LEU A 120 18.94 6.12 21.94
N PRO A 121 18.16 7.07 22.48
CA PRO A 121 17.21 7.83 21.72
C PRO A 121 17.81 8.47 20.45
N LYS A 122 18.95 9.15 20.60
CA LYS A 122 19.65 9.79 19.49
C LYS A 122 20.23 8.79 18.49
N LEU A 123 20.71 7.64 18.98
CA LEU A 123 21.16 6.56 18.13
C LEU A 123 20.02 6.03 17.27
N LEU A 124 18.84 5.81 17.85
CA LEU A 124 17.65 5.37 17.11
C LEU A 124 17.23 6.36 16.04
N LEU A 125 17.33 7.68 16.28
CA LEU A 125 17.09 8.72 15.27
C LEU A 125 18.16 8.76 14.17
N SER A 126 19.30 8.10 14.39
CA SER A 126 20.44 8.07 13.46
C SER A 126 20.48 6.83 12.57
N VAL A 127 19.61 5.86 12.83
CA VAL A 127 19.52 4.62 12.05
C VAL A 127 18.90 4.90 10.69
N LYS A 128 19.47 4.33 9.64
CA LYS A 128 18.84 4.33 8.31
C LYS A 128 17.87 3.14 8.23
N TRP A 129 16.66 3.36 8.70
CA TRP A 129 15.63 2.36 8.87
C TRP A 129 15.24 1.62 7.58
N ASN A 130 15.52 2.21 6.42
CA ASN A 130 15.36 1.61 5.10
C ASN A 130 16.51 0.70 4.68
N LYS A 131 17.56 0.57 5.51
CA LYS A 131 18.71 -0.31 5.25
C LYS A 131 18.65 -1.54 6.14
N HIS A 132 18.45 -2.69 5.51
CA HIS A 132 18.39 -3.98 6.22
C HIS A 132 19.64 -4.27 7.06
N GLU A 133 20.82 -3.87 6.59
CA GLU A 133 22.08 -4.05 7.31
C GLU A 133 22.15 -3.24 8.59
N ASP A 134 21.72 -1.97 8.55
CA ASP A 134 21.67 -1.10 9.72
C ASP A 134 20.67 -1.62 10.75
N MET A 135 19.53 -2.14 10.28
CA MET A 135 18.52 -2.75 11.12
C MET A 135 19.03 -4.01 11.83
N ALA A 136 19.70 -4.91 11.12
CA ALA A 136 20.25 -6.11 11.72
C ALA A 136 21.33 -5.79 12.77
N GLN A 137 22.17 -4.79 12.50
CA GLN A 137 23.18 -4.31 13.44
C GLN A 137 22.54 -3.64 14.66
N LEU A 138 21.48 -2.85 14.46
CA LEU A 138 20.75 -2.26 15.57
C LEU A 138 20.13 -3.33 16.47
N GLN A 139 19.45 -4.33 15.91
CA GLN A 139 18.86 -5.43 16.68
C GLN A 139 19.91 -6.16 17.52
N ALA A 140 21.05 -6.47 16.94
CA ALA A 140 22.15 -7.09 17.67
C ALA A 140 22.70 -6.18 18.78
N LEU A 141 22.80 -4.89 18.53
CA LEU A 141 23.27 -3.90 19.50
C LEU A 141 22.30 -3.71 20.67
N LEU A 142 20.99 -3.69 20.39
CA LEU A 142 19.95 -3.56 21.43
C LEU A 142 19.96 -4.75 22.40
N GLN A 143 20.27 -5.96 21.95
CA GLN A 143 20.36 -7.14 22.83
C GLN A 143 21.46 -7.03 23.89
N ILE A 144 22.50 -6.28 23.59
CA ILE A 144 23.63 -6.05 24.48
C ILE A 144 23.67 -4.64 25.06
N TRP A 145 22.63 -3.84 24.83
CA TRP A 145 22.56 -2.48 25.37
C TRP A 145 22.35 -2.51 26.88
N PRO A 146 23.03 -1.65 27.65
CA PRO A 146 22.79 -1.55 29.09
C PRO A 146 21.34 -1.14 29.40
N GLN A 147 20.84 -1.58 30.56
CA GLN A 147 19.50 -1.21 31.00
C GLN A 147 19.41 0.32 31.18
N LEU A 148 18.44 0.92 30.51
CA LEU A 148 18.18 2.37 30.60
C LEU A 148 17.56 2.73 31.95
N SER A 149 17.78 3.96 32.38
CA SER A 149 17.00 4.52 33.49
C SER A 149 15.53 4.67 33.07
N PRO A 150 14.57 4.64 34.02
CA PRO A 150 13.15 4.87 33.70
C PRO A 150 12.89 6.19 32.97
N ARG A 151 13.69 7.23 33.25
CA ARG A 151 13.60 8.54 32.59
C ARG A 151 14.01 8.43 31.12
N ASP A 152 15.16 7.81 30.85
CA ASP A 152 15.67 7.66 29.47
C ASP A 152 14.75 6.73 28.64
N ALA A 153 14.14 5.74 29.30
CA ALA A 153 13.15 4.87 28.66
C ALA A 153 11.86 5.62 28.30
N LEU A 154 11.45 6.63 29.07
CA LEU A 154 10.30 7.47 28.75
C LEU A 154 10.55 8.36 27.52
N GLU A 155 11.79 8.76 27.25
CA GLU A 155 12.14 9.52 26.04
C GLU A 155 11.90 8.68 24.78
N LEU A 156 11.93 7.34 24.86
CA LEU A 156 11.62 6.43 23.75
C LEU A 156 10.14 6.37 23.39
N LEU A 157 9.26 6.96 24.21
CA LEU A 157 7.82 7.05 23.92
C LEU A 157 7.46 8.31 23.11
N ASP A 158 8.44 9.13 22.73
CA ASP A 158 8.23 10.31 21.91
C ASP A 158 7.86 9.94 20.47
N PHE A 159 6.96 10.73 19.86
CA PHE A 159 6.45 10.57 18.49
C PHE A 159 7.51 10.77 17.40
N ASN A 160 8.72 11.15 17.74
CA ASN A 160 9.82 11.36 16.79
C ASN A 160 10.51 10.07 16.33
N TYR A 161 10.19 8.93 16.96
CA TYR A 161 10.72 7.64 16.52
C TYR A 161 9.81 7.07 15.44
N PRO A 162 10.37 6.67 14.29
CA PRO A 162 9.58 5.98 13.28
C PRO A 162 9.00 4.73 13.93
N ASP A 163 7.69 4.61 13.82
CA ASP A 163 6.97 3.45 14.31
C ASP A 163 7.41 2.26 13.45
N HIS A 164 8.29 1.40 13.97
CA HIS A 164 8.75 0.21 13.26
C HIS A 164 7.61 -0.70 12.82
N ASP A 165 6.53 -0.61 13.56
CA ASP A 165 5.33 -1.34 13.30
C ASP A 165 4.59 -0.80 12.07
N ASP A 166 4.82 0.47 11.68
CA ASP A 166 4.31 1.01 10.43
C ASP A 166 4.95 0.33 9.22
N GLU A 167 6.25 0.08 9.26
CA GLU A 167 6.93 -0.63 8.17
C GLU A 167 6.47 -2.09 8.09
N LEU A 168 6.36 -2.79 9.22
CA LEU A 168 5.83 -4.15 9.26
C LEU A 168 4.38 -4.19 8.78
N SER A 169 3.55 -3.23 9.19
CA SER A 169 2.14 -3.17 8.80
C SER A 169 1.96 -3.02 7.29
N GLN A 170 2.88 -2.35 6.61
CA GLN A 170 2.84 -2.17 5.15
C GLN A 170 3.01 -3.48 4.38
N TYR A 171 3.75 -4.46 4.93
CA TYR A 171 4.04 -5.74 4.28
C TYR A 171 3.31 -6.92 4.91
N LEU A 172 2.46 -6.66 5.90
CA LEU A 172 1.75 -7.70 6.64
C LEU A 172 0.88 -8.58 5.72
N LEU A 173 0.31 -7.99 4.68
CA LEU A 173 -0.46 -8.73 3.67
C LEU A 173 0.40 -9.81 3.02
N GLN A 174 1.61 -9.49 2.56
CA GLN A 174 2.54 -10.45 1.96
C GLN A 174 3.01 -11.49 2.97
N LEU A 175 3.35 -11.08 4.18
CA LEU A 175 3.82 -12.00 5.23
C LEU A 175 2.76 -13.03 5.60
N VAL A 176 1.48 -12.65 5.63
CA VAL A 176 0.37 -13.59 5.82
C VAL A 176 0.29 -14.59 4.65
N GLN A 177 0.51 -14.15 3.41
CA GLN A 177 0.51 -15.06 2.26
C GLN A 177 1.72 -15.99 2.26
N VAL A 178 2.88 -15.54 2.77
CA VAL A 178 4.08 -16.38 2.90
C VAL A 178 3.85 -17.56 3.84
N LEU A 179 2.96 -17.46 4.83
CA LEU A 179 2.58 -18.59 5.68
C LEU A 179 2.09 -19.82 4.89
N ARG A 180 1.57 -19.65 3.67
CA ARG A 180 1.12 -20.74 2.80
C ARG A 180 2.25 -21.65 2.31
N TYR A 181 3.48 -21.12 2.28
CA TYR A 181 4.67 -21.86 1.86
C TYR A 181 5.32 -22.61 3.03
N GLU A 182 4.95 -22.29 4.27
CA GLU A 182 5.52 -22.93 5.44
C GLU A 182 4.99 -24.37 5.60
N PRO A 183 5.88 -25.35 5.72
CA PRO A 183 5.48 -26.77 5.82
C PRO A 183 4.86 -27.10 7.18
N TYR A 184 5.12 -26.28 8.20
CA TYR A 184 4.63 -26.47 9.57
C TYR A 184 3.84 -25.26 10.03
N TYR A 185 2.76 -25.49 10.77
CA TYR A 185 1.93 -24.41 11.31
C TYR A 185 2.65 -23.62 12.41
N ASP A 186 3.48 -24.30 13.20
CA ASP A 186 4.38 -23.66 14.15
C ASP A 186 5.76 -23.46 13.51
N CYS A 187 5.94 -22.31 12.90
CA CYS A 187 7.17 -21.89 12.23
C CYS A 187 7.67 -20.55 12.79
N ALA A 188 8.88 -20.16 12.41
CA ALA A 188 9.48 -18.91 12.86
C ALA A 188 8.63 -17.69 12.47
N LEU A 189 8.06 -17.69 11.26
CA LEU A 189 7.19 -16.61 10.79
C LEU A 189 5.89 -16.51 11.61
N THR A 190 5.25 -17.65 11.92
CA THR A 190 4.06 -17.67 12.79
C THR A 190 4.36 -17.06 14.16
N ARG A 191 5.46 -17.48 14.79
CA ARG A 191 5.87 -16.96 16.11
C ARG A 191 6.18 -15.47 16.05
N PHE A 192 6.90 -15.02 15.02
CA PHE A 192 7.22 -13.62 14.80
C PHE A 192 5.95 -12.76 14.66
N LEU A 193 5.02 -13.18 13.80
CA LEU A 193 3.76 -12.44 13.58
C LEU A 193 2.91 -12.39 14.85
N LEU A 194 2.81 -13.49 15.60
CA LEU A 194 2.07 -13.52 16.86
C LEU A 194 2.71 -12.62 17.92
N GLU A 195 4.02 -12.66 18.08
CA GLU A 195 4.74 -11.81 19.02
C GLU A 195 4.52 -10.33 18.72
N ARG A 196 4.68 -9.92 17.46
CA ARG A 196 4.45 -8.54 17.04
C ARG A 196 2.99 -8.11 17.22
N ALA A 197 2.06 -8.95 16.82
CA ALA A 197 0.64 -8.68 16.95
C ALA A 197 0.17 -8.57 18.42
N GLN A 198 0.73 -9.37 19.32
CA GLN A 198 0.40 -9.31 20.74
C GLN A 198 0.97 -8.07 21.42
N ASN A 199 2.10 -7.56 20.95
CA ASN A 199 2.74 -6.36 21.48
C ASN A 199 2.20 -5.07 20.86
N ASN A 200 1.63 -5.15 19.66
CA ASN A 200 1.07 -4.00 18.94
C ASN A 200 -0.33 -4.32 18.41
N ARG A 201 -1.34 -3.61 18.94
CA ARG A 201 -2.75 -3.80 18.57
C ARG A 201 -3.06 -3.42 17.11
N PHE A 202 -2.31 -2.51 16.53
CA PHE A 202 -2.47 -2.11 15.13
C PHE A 202 -2.09 -3.28 14.21
N ILE A 203 -0.93 -3.89 14.45
CA ILE A 203 -0.50 -5.11 13.75
C ILE A 203 -1.48 -6.25 14.03
N GLY A 204 -1.88 -6.45 15.30
CA GLY A 204 -2.85 -7.46 15.68
C GLY A 204 -4.20 -7.32 14.98
N HIS A 205 -4.67 -6.10 14.79
CA HIS A 205 -5.89 -5.79 14.06
C HIS A 205 -5.82 -6.26 12.59
N PHE A 206 -4.78 -5.87 11.86
CA PHE A 206 -4.64 -6.26 10.46
C PHE A 206 -4.27 -7.74 10.29
N LEU A 207 -3.47 -8.31 11.19
CA LEU A 207 -3.22 -9.76 11.21
C LEU A 207 -4.55 -10.53 11.36
N PHE A 208 -5.40 -10.12 12.31
CA PHE A 208 -6.71 -10.73 12.52
C PHE A 208 -7.55 -10.69 11.24
N TRP A 209 -7.68 -9.53 10.60
CA TRP A 209 -8.54 -9.38 9.43
C TRP A 209 -7.97 -10.09 8.19
N HIS A 210 -6.66 -10.05 7.96
CA HIS A 210 -6.04 -10.77 6.84
C HIS A 210 -6.21 -12.29 6.97
N LEU A 211 -6.00 -12.85 8.16
CA LEU A 211 -6.24 -14.28 8.40
C LEU A 211 -7.73 -14.63 8.30
N ARG A 212 -8.59 -13.84 8.96
CA ARG A 212 -10.03 -14.10 9.01
C ARG A 212 -10.69 -14.01 7.65
N SER A 213 -10.26 -13.09 6.80
CA SER A 213 -10.83 -12.92 5.46
C SER A 213 -10.67 -14.17 4.58
N GLU A 214 -9.67 -14.99 4.83
CA GLU A 214 -9.32 -16.16 4.02
C GLU A 214 -9.58 -17.50 4.71
N ILE A 215 -10.08 -17.52 5.95
CA ILE A 215 -10.33 -18.74 6.72
C ILE A 215 -11.32 -19.70 6.04
N HIS A 216 -12.16 -19.18 5.13
CA HIS A 216 -13.09 -19.98 4.35
C HIS A 216 -12.40 -20.79 3.25
N MET A 217 -11.14 -20.52 2.92
CA MET A 217 -10.37 -21.20 1.89
C MET A 217 -9.78 -22.50 2.44
N PRO A 218 -10.13 -23.68 1.89
CA PRO A 218 -9.71 -24.98 2.44
C PRO A 218 -8.19 -25.12 2.61
N ALA A 219 -7.41 -24.54 1.70
CA ALA A 219 -5.95 -24.63 1.69
C ALA A 219 -5.28 -24.02 2.92
N VAL A 220 -5.89 -23.02 3.57
CA VAL A 220 -5.31 -22.27 4.70
C VAL A 220 -6.19 -22.29 5.94
N SER A 221 -7.39 -22.80 5.85
CA SER A 221 -8.43 -22.75 6.87
C SER A 221 -7.91 -23.18 8.26
N VAL A 222 -7.25 -24.34 8.33
CA VAL A 222 -6.73 -24.87 9.60
C VAL A 222 -5.58 -24.02 10.12
N GLN A 223 -4.60 -23.71 9.30
CA GLN A 223 -3.43 -22.92 9.68
C GLN A 223 -3.85 -21.52 10.17
N PHE A 224 -4.67 -20.82 9.40
CA PHE A 224 -5.10 -19.47 9.74
C PHE A 224 -6.02 -19.45 10.97
N ALA A 225 -6.86 -20.48 11.15
CA ALA A 225 -7.68 -20.62 12.34
C ALA A 225 -6.84 -20.81 13.62
N LEU A 226 -5.80 -21.65 13.56
CA LEU A 226 -4.90 -21.88 14.70
C LEU A 226 -4.12 -20.61 15.07
N ILE A 227 -3.65 -19.84 14.09
CA ILE A 227 -2.95 -18.58 14.35
C ILE A 227 -3.90 -17.54 14.94
N LEU A 228 -5.13 -17.44 14.41
CA LEU A 228 -6.18 -16.58 14.98
C LEU A 228 -6.50 -16.95 16.42
N GLU A 229 -6.65 -18.22 16.71
CA GLU A 229 -6.91 -18.70 18.07
C GLU A 229 -5.77 -18.34 19.01
N ALA A 230 -4.52 -18.58 18.60
CA ALA A 230 -3.33 -18.24 19.38
C ALA A 230 -3.26 -16.73 19.66
N TYR A 231 -3.53 -15.90 18.65
CA TYR A 231 -3.60 -14.45 18.81
C TYR A 231 -4.68 -14.04 19.82
N CYS A 232 -5.88 -14.56 19.67
CA CYS A 232 -7.01 -14.23 20.55
C CYS A 232 -6.75 -14.65 22.00
N ARG A 233 -6.14 -15.80 22.22
CA ARG A 233 -5.76 -16.25 23.60
C ARG A 233 -4.70 -15.35 24.23
N GLY A 234 -3.74 -14.85 23.46
CA GLY A 234 -2.66 -13.96 23.92
C GLY A 234 -3.08 -12.50 24.10
N SER A 235 -4.22 -12.08 23.54
CA SER A 235 -4.63 -10.67 23.46
C SER A 235 -6.08 -10.47 23.90
N ILE A 236 -6.46 -10.99 25.07
CA ILE A 236 -7.83 -10.96 25.62
C ILE A 236 -8.47 -9.56 25.57
N PRO A 237 -7.79 -8.46 25.97
CA PRO A 237 -8.41 -7.13 25.91
C PRO A 237 -8.76 -6.66 24.49
N HIS A 238 -8.05 -7.14 23.48
CA HIS A 238 -8.32 -6.78 22.08
C HIS A 238 -9.47 -7.59 21.48
N ILE A 239 -9.77 -8.78 22.03
CA ILE A 239 -10.86 -9.63 21.54
C ILE A 239 -12.20 -8.90 21.58
N GLU A 240 -12.50 -8.18 22.63
CA GLU A 240 -13.78 -7.47 22.78
C GLU A 240 -13.96 -6.40 21.71
N VAL A 241 -12.87 -5.70 21.34
CA VAL A 241 -12.86 -4.74 20.23
C VAL A 241 -13.14 -5.44 18.90
N LEU A 242 -12.45 -6.56 18.64
CA LEU A 242 -12.60 -7.33 17.40
C LEU A 242 -13.98 -7.99 17.29
N LYS A 243 -14.51 -8.53 18.39
CA LYS A 243 -15.88 -9.08 18.43
C LYS A 243 -16.92 -8.04 18.02
N LYS A 244 -16.77 -6.83 18.53
CA LYS A 244 -17.67 -5.71 18.21
C LYS A 244 -17.63 -5.38 16.72
N GLN A 245 -16.46 -5.36 16.11
CA GLN A 245 -16.30 -5.19 14.66
C GLN A 245 -16.94 -6.34 13.88
N VAL A 246 -16.74 -7.58 14.30
CA VAL A 246 -17.34 -8.77 13.65
C VAL A 246 -18.86 -8.73 13.72
N ASP A 247 -19.45 -8.34 14.85
CA ASP A 247 -20.90 -8.20 15.00
C ASP A 247 -21.44 -7.07 14.11
N ALA A 248 -20.77 -5.92 14.08
CA ALA A 248 -21.13 -4.81 13.19
C ALA A 248 -21.15 -5.25 11.71
N LEU A 249 -20.13 -5.98 11.26
CA LEU A 249 -20.08 -6.51 9.88
C LEU A 249 -21.19 -7.55 9.61
N SER A 250 -21.53 -8.36 10.60
CA SER A 250 -22.66 -9.29 10.51
C SER A 250 -23.99 -8.55 10.32
N LYS A 251 -24.20 -7.45 11.03
CA LYS A 251 -25.37 -6.58 10.88
C LYS A 251 -25.40 -5.92 9.49
N LEU A 252 -24.27 -5.40 9.03
CA LEU A 252 -24.20 -4.83 7.66
C LEU A 252 -24.50 -5.87 6.58
N LYS A 253 -24.05 -7.12 6.77
CA LYS A 253 -24.38 -8.22 5.87
C LYS A 253 -25.87 -8.50 5.83
N ALA A 254 -26.55 -8.47 6.98
CA ALA A 254 -28.01 -8.63 7.07
C ALA A 254 -28.77 -7.49 6.37
N VAL A 255 -28.34 -6.23 6.57
CA VAL A 255 -28.90 -5.07 5.88
C VAL A 255 -28.70 -5.18 4.36
N ASN A 256 -27.52 -5.57 3.90
CA ASN A 256 -27.25 -5.76 2.47
C ASN A 256 -28.11 -6.89 1.86
N ALA A 257 -28.33 -7.97 2.59
CA ALA A 257 -29.22 -9.05 2.15
C ALA A 257 -30.67 -8.57 2.00
N LEU A 258 -31.15 -7.75 2.93
CA LEU A 258 -32.47 -7.11 2.85
C LEU A 258 -32.59 -6.25 1.59
N VAL A 259 -31.61 -5.39 1.32
CA VAL A 259 -31.57 -4.52 0.14
C VAL A 259 -31.55 -5.36 -1.15
N LYS A 260 -30.72 -6.38 -1.24
CA LYS A 260 -30.63 -7.28 -2.41
C LYS A 260 -31.96 -7.99 -2.67
N THR A 261 -32.59 -8.54 -1.64
CA THR A 261 -33.86 -9.25 -1.76
C THR A 261 -34.98 -8.29 -2.18
N GLY A 262 -35.02 -7.09 -1.62
CA GLY A 262 -35.95 -6.05 -2.00
C GLY A 262 -35.79 -5.58 -3.44
N ALA A 263 -34.55 -5.43 -3.92
CA ALA A 263 -34.24 -5.03 -5.29
C ALA A 263 -34.72 -6.06 -6.34
N VAL A 264 -34.61 -7.36 -6.05
CA VAL A 264 -35.09 -8.44 -6.95
C VAL A 264 -36.62 -8.41 -7.10
N LYS A 265 -37.33 -8.12 -6.01
CA LYS A 265 -38.83 -8.09 -5.99
C LYS A 265 -39.40 -6.86 -6.67
N THR A 266 -38.61 -5.83 -6.92
CA THR A 266 -39.07 -4.52 -7.40
C THR A 266 -38.45 -4.15 -8.73
N LYS A 267 -39.05 -4.58 -9.83
CA LYS A 267 -38.57 -4.29 -11.21
C LYS A 267 -38.84 -2.85 -11.72
N ALA A 268 -39.29 -1.92 -10.91
CA ALA A 268 -39.71 -0.58 -11.38
C ALA A 268 -38.99 0.57 -10.65
N ARG A 269 -38.47 1.54 -11.43
CA ARG A 269 -37.81 2.79 -10.99
C ARG A 269 -38.53 3.60 -9.90
N SER A 270 -39.87 3.45 -9.74
CA SER A 270 -40.68 4.21 -8.75
C SER A 270 -40.53 3.71 -7.30
N ARG A 271 -39.76 2.64 -7.03
CA ARG A 271 -39.68 1.98 -5.72
C ARG A 271 -38.35 2.13 -4.99
N ASP A 272 -37.41 2.85 -5.57
CA ASP A 272 -36.07 3.05 -4.99
C ASP A 272 -36.14 3.79 -3.63
N GLY A 273 -37.04 4.74 -3.51
CA GLY A 273 -37.31 5.42 -2.23
C GLY A 273 -37.85 4.50 -1.13
N HIS A 274 -38.68 3.50 -1.45
CA HIS A 274 -39.18 2.54 -0.47
C HIS A 274 -38.07 1.57 0.02
N LEU A 275 -37.19 1.15 -0.87
CA LEU A 275 -36.10 0.25 -0.52
C LEU A 275 -35.07 0.95 0.39
N ARG A 276 -34.74 2.21 0.06
CA ARG A 276 -33.92 3.04 0.93
C ARG A 276 -34.58 3.25 2.29
N ALA A 277 -35.88 3.58 2.33
CA ALA A 277 -36.61 3.75 3.58
C ALA A 277 -36.59 2.46 4.44
N ALA A 278 -36.77 1.28 3.82
CA ALA A 278 -36.69 0.00 4.52
C ALA A 278 -35.29 -0.25 5.10
N MET A 279 -34.24 0.08 4.36
CA MET A 279 -32.83 0.02 4.84
C MET A 279 -32.64 0.93 6.05
N LEU A 280 -33.07 2.20 5.98
CA LEU A 280 -32.95 3.16 7.07
C LEU A 280 -33.76 2.72 8.31
N THR A 281 -34.94 2.16 8.12
CA THR A 281 -35.74 1.61 9.21
C THR A 281 -35.02 0.45 9.90
N CYS A 282 -34.37 -0.43 9.15
CA CYS A 282 -33.57 -1.51 9.70
C CYS A 282 -32.41 -0.96 10.53
N LEU A 283 -31.69 0.03 10.02
CA LEU A 283 -30.54 0.66 10.73
C LEU A 283 -30.96 1.37 12.03
N ARG A 284 -32.23 1.82 12.16
CA ARG A 284 -32.77 2.46 13.37
C ARG A 284 -33.18 1.47 14.45
N GLN A 285 -33.32 0.19 14.14
CA GLN A 285 -33.64 -0.82 15.16
C GLN A 285 -32.54 -0.87 16.21
N SER A 286 -32.91 -0.95 17.50
CA SER A 286 -31.98 -0.89 18.62
C SER A 286 -30.82 -1.87 18.47
N GLY A 287 -31.09 -3.13 18.13
CA GLY A 287 -30.05 -4.15 17.98
C GLY A 287 -29.08 -3.89 16.82
N PHE A 288 -29.47 -3.14 15.78
CA PHE A 288 -28.55 -2.69 14.72
C PHE A 288 -27.82 -1.42 15.13
N ALA A 289 -28.52 -0.45 15.68
CA ALA A 289 -27.91 0.81 16.11
C ALA A 289 -26.83 0.60 17.18
N GLU A 290 -27.10 -0.25 18.17
CA GLU A 290 -26.14 -0.60 19.24
C GLU A 290 -24.93 -1.38 18.71
N ALA A 291 -25.15 -2.36 17.84
CA ALA A 291 -24.07 -3.17 17.27
C ALA A 291 -23.15 -2.37 16.32
N LEU A 292 -23.70 -1.34 15.68
CA LEU A 292 -22.95 -0.49 14.74
C LEU A 292 -22.31 0.74 15.41
N ALA A 293 -22.64 1.05 16.68
CA ALA A 293 -22.12 2.22 17.38
C ALA A 293 -20.88 1.91 18.22
N ASP A 294 -20.07 2.92 18.47
CA ASP A 294 -18.88 2.86 19.33
C ASP A 294 -17.91 1.75 18.96
N ILE A 295 -17.57 1.64 17.69
CA ILE A 295 -16.63 0.65 17.17
C ILE A 295 -15.33 1.30 16.72
N HIS A 296 -14.21 0.59 16.86
CA HIS A 296 -12.98 0.95 16.17
C HIS A 296 -13.18 0.71 14.66
N ASN A 297 -12.83 1.70 13.85
CA ASN A 297 -12.96 1.60 12.40
C ASN A 297 -12.07 0.46 11.88
N PRO A 298 -12.64 -0.59 11.25
CA PRO A 298 -11.82 -1.69 10.74
C PRO A 298 -10.80 -1.26 9.68
N LEU A 299 -11.06 -0.16 8.96
CA LEU A 299 -10.14 0.41 7.96
C LEU A 299 -8.98 1.18 8.60
N SER A 300 -9.19 1.74 9.80
CA SER A 300 -8.20 2.50 10.55
C SER A 300 -8.49 2.38 12.05
N PRO A 301 -7.92 1.41 12.77
CA PRO A 301 -8.34 1.05 14.13
C PRO A 301 -8.10 2.16 15.17
N ASN A 302 -7.29 3.16 14.85
CA ASN A 302 -7.08 4.33 15.70
C ASN A 302 -8.27 5.32 15.66
N VAL A 303 -9.16 5.17 14.69
CA VAL A 303 -10.34 6.02 14.53
C VAL A 303 -11.55 5.34 15.15
N LEU A 304 -12.23 6.04 16.05
CA LEU A 304 -13.45 5.57 16.69
C LEU A 304 -14.67 6.11 15.95
N LEU A 305 -15.58 5.19 15.56
CA LEU A 305 -16.87 5.48 14.96
C LEU A 305 -17.89 5.59 16.08
N ALA A 306 -18.56 6.75 16.21
CA ALA A 306 -19.53 6.97 17.29
C ALA A 306 -20.86 6.28 16.99
N SER A 307 -21.70 6.89 16.19
CA SER A 307 -23.00 6.38 15.80
C SER A 307 -23.22 6.51 14.30
N VAL A 308 -24.09 5.66 13.75
CA VAL A 308 -24.47 5.75 12.34
C VAL A 308 -25.38 6.97 12.13
N ASN A 309 -24.98 7.84 11.23
CA ASN A 309 -25.85 8.93 10.75
C ASN A 309 -26.80 8.37 9.70
N VAL A 310 -27.91 7.82 10.18
CA VAL A 310 -28.84 7.02 9.37
C VAL A 310 -29.35 7.80 8.15
N GLU A 311 -29.67 9.09 8.32
CA GLU A 311 -30.22 9.92 7.24
C GLU A 311 -29.28 10.10 6.05
N LYS A 312 -27.96 10.07 6.29
CA LYS A 312 -26.94 10.16 5.25
C LYS A 312 -26.62 8.82 4.60
N CYS A 313 -27.14 7.70 5.15
CA CYS A 313 -26.90 6.38 4.60
C CYS A 313 -27.73 6.13 3.33
N LYS A 314 -27.15 5.36 2.43
CA LYS A 314 -27.79 4.93 1.18
C LYS A 314 -27.20 3.60 0.72
N TYR A 315 -27.78 3.00 -0.29
CA TYR A 315 -27.15 1.92 -1.05
C TYR A 315 -26.79 2.41 -2.45
N MET A 316 -25.84 1.75 -3.07
CA MET A 316 -25.37 2.09 -4.43
C MET A 316 -26.11 1.21 -5.45
N ASP A 317 -26.52 1.81 -6.57
CA ASP A 317 -27.23 1.10 -7.64
C ASP A 317 -26.23 0.33 -8.54
N SER A 318 -25.64 -0.71 -7.99
CA SER A 318 -24.83 -1.69 -8.71
C SER A 318 -25.38 -3.09 -8.48
N LYS A 319 -24.85 -4.08 -9.19
CA LYS A 319 -25.30 -5.48 -9.10
C LYS A 319 -25.32 -6.02 -7.66
N MET A 320 -24.32 -5.69 -6.86
CA MET A 320 -24.18 -6.20 -5.49
C MET A 320 -24.80 -5.27 -4.43
N LYS A 321 -25.38 -4.13 -4.83
CA LYS A 321 -26.04 -3.17 -3.93
C LYS A 321 -25.18 -2.81 -2.71
N PRO A 322 -23.94 -2.29 -2.86
CA PRO A 322 -23.12 -1.91 -1.74
C PRO A 322 -23.82 -0.91 -0.83
N LEU A 323 -23.54 -0.98 0.46
CA LEU A 323 -24.08 -0.05 1.44
C LEU A 323 -23.11 1.11 1.65
N TRP A 324 -23.62 2.32 1.55
CA TRP A 324 -22.92 3.56 1.89
C TRP A 324 -23.36 3.97 3.29
N ILE A 325 -22.49 3.73 4.27
CA ILE A 325 -22.76 3.98 5.68
C ILE A 325 -21.95 5.19 6.12
N VAL A 326 -22.64 6.16 6.74
CA VAL A 326 -22.02 7.37 7.27
C VAL A 326 -22.04 7.33 8.79
N TYR A 327 -20.89 7.59 9.39
CA TYR A 327 -20.70 7.63 10.83
C TYR A 327 -20.38 9.04 11.31
N ASP A 328 -20.88 9.37 12.49
CA ASP A 328 -20.36 10.50 13.25
C ASP A 328 -19.03 10.11 13.89
N ASN A 329 -18.07 11.03 13.85
CA ASN A 329 -16.76 10.82 14.45
C ASN A 329 -16.86 10.96 15.97
N LYS A 330 -16.22 10.05 16.71
CA LYS A 330 -16.19 10.15 18.18
C LYS A 330 -15.29 11.28 18.66
N LEU A 331 -14.35 11.71 17.83
CA LEU A 331 -13.54 12.88 18.10
C LEU A 331 -14.40 14.14 17.99
N LEU A 332 -14.42 14.93 19.05
CA LEU A 332 -15.21 16.16 19.10
C LEU A 332 -14.73 17.15 18.02
N GLY A 333 -15.65 17.58 17.15
CA GLY A 333 -15.33 18.45 16.00
C GLY A 333 -14.70 17.72 14.81
N GLY A 334 -14.57 16.39 14.85
CA GLY A 334 -14.11 15.60 13.71
C GLY A 334 -15.17 15.51 12.61
N ASP A 335 -14.72 15.39 11.37
CA ASP A 335 -15.58 15.21 10.20
C ASP A 335 -16.31 13.87 10.24
N THR A 336 -17.48 13.82 9.57
CA THR A 336 -18.20 12.56 9.37
C THR A 336 -17.37 11.59 8.53
N LEU A 337 -17.46 10.31 8.86
CA LEU A 337 -16.72 9.22 8.21
C LEU A 337 -17.67 8.38 7.37
N GLY A 338 -17.25 8.03 6.18
CA GLY A 338 -18.01 7.17 5.29
C GLY A 338 -17.33 5.84 5.04
N ILE A 339 -18.11 4.76 5.05
CA ILE A 339 -17.64 3.41 4.77
C ILE A 339 -18.58 2.77 3.75
N ILE A 340 -18.03 2.19 2.69
CA ILE A 340 -18.79 1.36 1.76
C ILE A 340 -18.59 -0.10 2.19
N TYR A 341 -19.70 -0.76 2.53
CA TYR A 341 -19.70 -2.21 2.75
C TYR A 341 -20.11 -2.92 1.47
N LYS A 342 -19.23 -3.77 0.95
CA LYS A 342 -19.47 -4.63 -0.22
C LYS A 342 -19.62 -6.10 0.21
N ASN A 343 -20.58 -6.80 -0.41
CA ASN A 343 -20.79 -8.22 -0.22
C ASN A 343 -21.12 -8.89 -1.56
N GLY A 344 -20.27 -9.78 -2.02
CA GLY A 344 -20.34 -10.46 -3.31
C GLY A 344 -19.19 -10.13 -4.25
N ASP A 345 -18.31 -9.19 -3.87
CA ASP A 345 -17.11 -8.82 -4.62
C ASP A 345 -15.85 -9.17 -3.82
N ASP A 346 -14.86 -9.75 -4.46
CA ASP A 346 -13.55 -10.02 -3.86
C ASP A 346 -12.71 -8.72 -3.89
N LEU A 347 -12.43 -8.17 -2.71
CA LEU A 347 -11.68 -6.91 -2.56
C LEU A 347 -10.17 -7.12 -2.37
N ARG A 348 -9.66 -8.35 -2.39
CA ARG A 348 -8.24 -8.61 -2.12
C ARG A 348 -7.33 -8.02 -3.18
N GLN A 349 -7.78 -7.98 -4.44
CA GLN A 349 -7.03 -7.37 -5.53
C GLN A 349 -7.01 -5.84 -5.44
N ASP A 350 -8.13 -5.20 -5.07
CA ASP A 350 -8.17 -3.76 -4.74
C ASP A 350 -7.25 -3.43 -3.57
N MET A 351 -7.29 -4.25 -2.52
CA MET A 351 -6.45 -4.07 -1.33
C MET A 351 -4.96 -4.14 -1.67
N LEU A 352 -4.53 -5.11 -2.49
CA LEU A 352 -3.15 -5.20 -2.98
C LEU A 352 -2.78 -3.97 -3.82
N THR A 353 -3.61 -3.57 -4.76
CA THR A 353 -3.34 -2.42 -5.63
C THR A 353 -3.18 -1.14 -4.82
N LEU A 354 -4.05 -0.91 -3.84
CA LEU A 354 -3.97 0.26 -2.95
C LEU A 354 -2.73 0.24 -2.06
N GLN A 355 -2.32 -0.93 -1.59
CA GLN A 355 -1.05 -1.10 -0.89
C GLN A 355 0.14 -0.70 -1.76
N ILE A 356 0.17 -1.16 -3.01
CA ILE A 356 1.25 -0.82 -3.95
C ILE A 356 1.21 0.68 -4.31
N LEU A 357 0.03 1.29 -4.44
CA LEU A 357 -0.09 2.74 -4.63
C LEU A 357 0.47 3.53 -3.44
N LYS A 358 0.23 3.06 -2.21
CA LYS A 358 0.84 3.66 -1.00
C LYS A 358 2.36 3.54 -1.04
N LEU A 359 2.88 2.39 -1.44
CA LEU A 359 4.32 2.18 -1.61
C LEU A 359 4.90 3.11 -2.69
N MET A 360 4.24 3.24 -3.85
CA MET A 360 4.69 4.16 -4.91
C MET A 360 4.75 5.60 -4.40
N ASP A 361 3.74 6.06 -3.65
CA ASP A 361 3.72 7.38 -3.02
C ASP A 361 4.91 7.59 -2.09
N MET A 362 5.24 6.59 -1.27
CA MET A 362 6.41 6.63 -0.39
C MET A 362 7.72 6.73 -1.18
N LEU A 363 7.91 5.87 -2.20
CA LEU A 363 9.11 5.88 -3.05
C LEU A 363 9.29 7.22 -3.78
N TRP A 364 8.20 7.82 -4.23
CA TRP A 364 8.24 9.14 -4.86
C TRP A 364 8.61 10.23 -3.85
N LYS A 365 8.03 10.23 -2.66
CA LYS A 365 8.35 11.18 -1.58
C LYS A 365 9.80 11.06 -1.11
N GLU A 366 10.35 9.84 -1.02
CA GLU A 366 11.76 9.61 -0.76
C GLU A 366 12.68 10.20 -1.84
N ALA A 367 12.20 10.26 -3.07
CA ALA A 367 12.88 10.93 -4.19
C ALA A 367 12.55 12.43 -4.31
N ASN A 368 11.95 13.04 -3.29
CA ASN A 368 11.48 14.43 -3.25
C ASN A 368 10.42 14.76 -4.33
N LEU A 369 9.61 13.80 -4.71
CA LEU A 369 8.54 13.93 -5.67
C LEU A 369 7.20 13.61 -5.01
N ASP A 370 6.46 14.63 -4.58
CA ASP A 370 5.13 14.46 -4.00
C ASP A 370 4.04 14.57 -5.08
N LEU A 371 3.51 13.44 -5.51
CA LEU A 371 2.51 13.34 -6.57
C LEU A 371 1.08 13.22 -6.04
N ARG A 372 0.82 13.58 -4.80
CA ARG A 372 -0.53 13.68 -4.22
C ARG A 372 -1.38 12.43 -4.43
N ILE A 373 -0.81 11.25 -4.31
CA ILE A 373 -1.55 9.99 -4.41
C ILE A 373 -2.49 9.85 -3.22
N LEU A 374 -3.65 9.25 -3.44
CA LEU A 374 -4.66 8.99 -2.41
C LEU A 374 -4.92 7.48 -2.28
N PRO A 375 -4.11 6.75 -1.51
CA PRO A 375 -4.36 5.34 -1.21
C PRO A 375 -5.42 5.23 -0.11
N TYR A 376 -6.70 5.29 -0.49
CA TYR A 376 -7.81 5.16 0.45
C TYR A 376 -7.89 3.76 1.06
N GLY A 377 -8.51 3.65 2.23
CA GLY A 377 -8.63 2.40 2.97
C GLY A 377 -9.49 1.37 2.22
N CYS A 378 -8.99 0.12 2.18
CA CYS A 378 -9.71 -1.04 1.65
C CYS A 378 -9.31 -2.26 2.47
N LEU A 379 -10.29 -3.02 2.95
CA LEU A 379 -10.07 -4.19 3.78
C LEU A 379 -11.04 -5.31 3.42
N ALA A 380 -10.50 -6.45 2.99
CA ALA A 380 -11.24 -7.69 2.89
C ALA A 380 -11.55 -8.23 4.29
N THR A 381 -12.78 -8.59 4.58
CA THR A 381 -13.23 -9.02 5.92
C THR A 381 -13.83 -10.43 5.94
N GLY A 382 -14.01 -11.05 4.80
CA GLY A 382 -14.56 -12.41 4.67
C GLY A 382 -14.70 -12.83 3.22
N ASP A 383 -15.38 -13.96 3.02
CA ASP A 383 -15.65 -14.46 1.67
C ASP A 383 -16.39 -13.42 0.84
N ARG A 384 -15.71 -12.91 -0.17
CA ARG A 384 -16.20 -11.89 -1.11
C ARG A 384 -16.92 -10.72 -0.41
N SER A 385 -16.38 -10.30 0.71
CA SER A 385 -16.93 -9.19 1.48
C SER A 385 -15.83 -8.32 2.05
N GLY A 386 -16.11 -7.02 2.19
CA GLY A 386 -15.16 -6.10 2.78
C GLY A 386 -15.66 -4.67 2.84
N LEU A 387 -14.75 -3.81 3.23
CA LEU A 387 -14.97 -2.39 3.47
C LEU A 387 -14.07 -1.54 2.59
N ILE A 388 -14.60 -0.42 2.13
CA ILE A 388 -13.87 0.61 1.40
C ILE A 388 -14.12 1.96 2.08
N GLU A 389 -13.07 2.73 2.25
CA GLU A 389 -13.16 4.11 2.75
C GLU A 389 -13.85 5.01 1.72
N VAL A 390 -14.76 5.84 2.19
CA VAL A 390 -15.37 6.90 1.38
C VAL A 390 -14.47 8.13 1.40
N VAL A 391 -13.99 8.53 0.22
CA VAL A 391 -13.30 9.80 0.05
C VAL A 391 -14.34 10.92 -0.05
N MET A 392 -14.39 11.77 0.96
CA MET A 392 -15.38 12.86 1.02
C MET A 392 -15.04 13.99 0.06
N SER A 393 -16.06 14.78 -0.30
CA SER A 393 -15.94 15.93 -1.20
C SER A 393 -15.32 15.59 -2.56
N ALA A 394 -15.63 14.41 -3.10
CA ALA A 394 -15.18 13.94 -4.40
C ALA A 394 -16.37 13.54 -5.27
N ASP A 395 -16.18 13.62 -6.56
CA ASP A 395 -17.16 13.13 -7.55
C ASP A 395 -16.48 12.44 -8.71
N THR A 396 -17.19 11.61 -9.44
CA THR A 396 -16.68 10.95 -10.64
C THR A 396 -16.60 11.92 -11.80
N ILE A 397 -15.64 11.69 -12.70
CA ILE A 397 -15.55 12.46 -13.96
C ILE A 397 -16.89 12.41 -14.72
N ALA A 398 -17.57 11.25 -14.71
CA ALA A 398 -18.87 11.08 -15.33
C ALA A 398 -19.94 12.03 -14.77
N ASN A 399 -20.02 12.15 -13.45
CA ASN A 399 -21.00 13.04 -12.81
C ASN A 399 -20.66 14.52 -13.07
N ILE A 400 -19.38 14.90 -12.99
CA ILE A 400 -18.91 16.25 -13.27
C ILE A 400 -19.31 16.65 -14.70
N GLN A 401 -19.11 15.76 -15.66
CA GLN A 401 -19.48 15.99 -17.06
C GLN A 401 -21.00 16.09 -17.26
N LYS A 402 -21.79 15.24 -16.59
CA LYS A 402 -23.25 15.27 -16.66
C LYS A 402 -23.86 16.55 -16.11
N THR A 403 -23.32 17.06 -15.02
CA THR A 403 -23.81 18.29 -14.35
C THR A 403 -23.55 19.53 -15.22
N SER A 404 -22.48 19.55 -15.98
CA SER A 404 -22.06 20.67 -16.84
C SER A 404 -22.88 20.80 -18.14
N SER A 405 -23.53 19.75 -18.59
CA SER A 405 -24.27 19.77 -19.85
C SER A 405 -25.62 19.10 -19.64
N ASN A 406 -26.72 19.86 -19.76
CA ASN A 406 -28.12 19.39 -19.65
C ASN A 406 -28.37 18.02 -20.30
N MET A 407 -27.83 16.92 -19.74
CA MET A 407 -28.02 15.50 -20.09
C MET A 407 -27.86 15.12 -21.57
N THR A 408 -27.03 15.81 -22.34
CA THR A 408 -26.78 15.44 -23.74
C THR A 408 -25.69 14.36 -23.87
N ALA A 409 -25.82 13.49 -24.87
CA ALA A 409 -24.84 12.46 -25.20
C ALA A 409 -23.41 13.01 -25.50
N THR A 410 -23.30 14.31 -25.73
CA THR A 410 -22.06 15.05 -26.00
C THR A 410 -21.35 15.54 -24.74
N ALA A 411 -21.90 15.29 -23.53
CA ALA A 411 -21.33 15.74 -22.25
C ALA A 411 -19.87 15.29 -22.06
N ALA A 412 -19.55 14.07 -22.51
CA ALA A 412 -18.19 13.51 -22.42
C ALA A 412 -17.15 14.30 -23.24
N PHE A 413 -17.56 15.11 -24.22
CA PHE A 413 -16.67 15.90 -25.09
C PHE A 413 -16.52 17.36 -24.64
N ASN A 414 -17.22 17.77 -23.57
CA ASN A 414 -17.05 19.13 -23.04
C ASN A 414 -15.71 19.24 -22.28
N LYS A 415 -14.71 19.82 -22.93
CA LYS A 415 -13.35 20.00 -22.37
C LYS A 415 -13.33 20.95 -21.16
N ASP A 416 -14.30 21.85 -21.05
CA ASP A 416 -14.34 22.89 -20.01
C ASP A 416 -15.04 22.41 -18.73
N ALA A 417 -15.79 21.32 -18.78
CA ALA A 417 -16.62 20.84 -17.68
C ALA A 417 -15.83 20.66 -16.38
N LEU A 418 -14.68 19.98 -16.44
CA LEU A 418 -13.85 19.70 -15.27
C LEU A 418 -13.19 20.96 -14.71
N LEU A 419 -12.64 21.82 -15.56
CA LEU A 419 -12.05 23.08 -15.12
C LEU A 419 -13.11 24.02 -14.52
N ASN A 420 -14.31 24.08 -15.10
CA ASN A 420 -15.40 24.88 -14.57
C ASN A 420 -15.87 24.36 -13.21
N TRP A 421 -15.97 23.05 -13.05
CA TRP A 421 -16.29 22.45 -11.75
C TRP A 421 -15.25 22.81 -10.68
N LEU A 422 -13.95 22.81 -11.01
CA LEU A 422 -12.90 23.24 -10.09
C LEU A 422 -13.02 24.74 -9.76
N LYS A 423 -13.38 25.58 -10.73
CA LYS A 423 -13.64 27.01 -10.52
C LYS A 423 -14.87 27.29 -9.64
N GLU A 424 -15.89 26.44 -9.70
CA GLU A 424 -17.06 26.55 -8.82
C GLU A 424 -16.72 26.21 -7.36
N LYS A 425 -15.77 25.28 -7.15
CA LYS A 425 -15.35 24.84 -5.81
C LYS A 425 -14.23 25.68 -5.21
N ASN A 426 -13.47 26.39 -6.04
CA ASN A 426 -12.26 27.10 -5.65
C ASN A 426 -12.18 28.47 -6.33
N SER A 427 -11.64 29.47 -5.62
CA SER A 427 -11.45 30.83 -6.15
C SER A 427 -10.07 31.37 -5.82
N GLY A 428 -9.55 32.27 -6.66
CA GLY A 428 -8.24 32.92 -6.47
C GLY A 428 -7.11 31.89 -6.30
N GLU A 429 -6.26 32.07 -5.30
CA GLU A 429 -5.14 31.17 -5.00
C GLU A 429 -5.58 29.73 -4.72
N ALA A 430 -6.78 29.51 -4.17
CA ALA A 430 -7.30 28.16 -3.94
C ALA A 430 -7.51 27.41 -5.27
N LEU A 431 -7.87 28.11 -6.34
CA LEU A 431 -8.00 27.50 -7.67
C LEU A 431 -6.62 27.13 -8.24
N GLU A 432 -5.61 27.95 -8.05
CA GLU A 432 -4.25 27.63 -8.50
C GLU A 432 -3.72 26.38 -7.79
N ARG A 433 -3.91 26.30 -6.45
CA ARG A 433 -3.58 25.10 -5.68
C ARG A 433 -4.37 23.88 -6.15
N ALA A 434 -5.66 24.02 -6.45
CA ALA A 434 -6.48 22.91 -6.94
C ALA A 434 -6.01 22.38 -8.31
N ILE A 435 -5.57 23.27 -9.19
CA ILE A 435 -4.99 22.88 -10.49
C ILE A 435 -3.63 22.20 -10.29
N GLU A 436 -2.84 22.64 -9.33
CA GLU A 436 -1.58 21.98 -8.98
C GLU A 436 -1.83 20.57 -8.40
N GLU A 437 -2.73 20.44 -7.43
CA GLU A 437 -3.16 19.14 -6.88
C GLU A 437 -3.62 18.18 -7.98
N PHE A 438 -4.43 18.69 -8.91
CA PHE A 438 -4.90 17.91 -10.07
C PHE A 438 -3.72 17.49 -10.96
N THR A 439 -2.81 18.40 -11.28
CA THR A 439 -1.67 18.15 -12.16
C THR A 439 -0.74 17.08 -11.58
N LEU A 440 -0.37 17.20 -10.31
CA LEU A 440 0.52 16.26 -9.63
C LEU A 440 -0.13 14.87 -9.48
N SER A 441 -1.38 14.82 -9.02
CA SER A 441 -2.09 13.56 -8.85
C SER A 441 -2.38 12.87 -10.19
N CYS A 442 -2.70 13.63 -11.22
CA CYS A 442 -2.85 13.09 -12.57
C CYS A 442 -1.56 12.45 -13.07
N ALA A 443 -0.40 13.09 -12.86
CA ALA A 443 0.91 12.53 -13.23
C ALA A 443 1.18 11.21 -12.50
N GLY A 444 0.97 11.17 -11.18
CA GLY A 444 1.18 9.97 -10.38
C GLY A 444 0.28 8.81 -10.81
N TYR A 445 -1.02 9.05 -11.03
CA TYR A 445 -1.93 8.00 -11.48
C TYR A 445 -1.71 7.57 -12.93
N CYS A 446 -1.28 8.45 -13.82
CA CYS A 446 -0.85 8.06 -15.18
C CYS A 446 0.29 7.03 -15.10
N VAL A 447 1.31 7.30 -14.32
CA VAL A 447 2.47 6.40 -14.16
C VAL A 447 2.09 5.11 -13.43
N ALA A 448 1.38 5.21 -12.31
CA ALA A 448 0.97 4.05 -11.53
C ALA A 448 0.08 3.09 -12.32
N THR A 449 -0.92 3.60 -13.03
CA THR A 449 -1.83 2.77 -13.84
C THR A 449 -1.13 2.16 -15.05
N TYR A 450 -0.15 2.82 -15.62
CA TYR A 450 0.70 2.25 -16.67
C TYR A 450 1.55 1.11 -16.14
N VAL A 451 2.29 1.34 -15.05
CA VAL A 451 3.21 0.34 -14.48
C VAL A 451 2.44 -0.90 -14.02
N LEU A 452 1.32 -0.72 -13.32
CA LEU A 452 0.50 -1.81 -12.81
C LEU A 452 -0.45 -2.42 -13.85
N GLY A 453 -0.53 -1.85 -15.06
CA GLY A 453 -1.44 -2.32 -16.10
C GLY A 453 -2.90 -2.33 -15.67
N ILE A 454 -3.34 -1.24 -15.03
CA ILE A 454 -4.72 -1.13 -14.55
C ILE A 454 -5.65 -0.94 -15.74
N GLY A 455 -6.56 -1.89 -15.91
CA GLY A 455 -7.53 -1.91 -17.00
C GLY A 455 -8.91 -1.34 -16.64
N ASP A 456 -9.83 -1.37 -17.62
CA ASP A 456 -11.24 -0.94 -17.49
C ASP A 456 -11.40 0.51 -16.97
N ARG A 457 -10.53 1.43 -17.42
CA ARG A 457 -10.58 2.84 -17.00
C ARG A 457 -11.63 3.61 -17.79
N HIS A 458 -12.61 4.14 -17.11
CA HIS A 458 -13.68 4.98 -17.66
C HIS A 458 -14.03 6.11 -16.67
N SER A 459 -14.91 7.01 -17.09
CA SER A 459 -15.25 8.21 -16.34
C SER A 459 -15.99 7.97 -15.02
N ASP A 460 -16.52 6.75 -14.79
CA ASP A 460 -17.16 6.39 -13.52
C ASP A 460 -16.18 5.82 -12.49
N ASN A 461 -14.94 5.44 -12.88
CA ASN A 461 -13.91 4.93 -11.95
C ASN A 461 -12.67 5.84 -11.83
N ILE A 462 -12.80 7.09 -12.29
CA ILE A 462 -11.86 8.18 -12.03
C ILE A 462 -12.62 9.28 -11.30
N MET A 463 -12.09 9.71 -10.17
CA MET A 463 -12.71 10.70 -9.30
C MET A 463 -11.79 11.90 -9.09
N VAL A 464 -12.40 13.04 -8.77
CA VAL A 464 -11.69 14.27 -8.40
C VAL A 464 -12.30 14.85 -7.13
N ARG A 465 -11.46 15.21 -6.17
CA ARG A 465 -11.88 15.95 -4.97
C ARG A 465 -12.10 17.42 -5.29
N SER A 466 -12.93 18.08 -4.50
CA SER A 466 -13.13 19.53 -4.59
C SER A 466 -11.83 20.33 -4.48
N THR A 467 -10.81 19.78 -3.81
CA THR A 467 -9.47 20.35 -3.70
C THR A 467 -8.59 20.18 -4.95
N GLY A 468 -9.09 19.49 -5.98
CA GLY A 468 -8.39 19.23 -7.23
C GLY A 468 -7.73 17.85 -7.32
N GLN A 469 -7.50 17.16 -6.22
CA GLN A 469 -6.82 15.87 -6.22
C GLN A 469 -7.61 14.81 -7.01
N LEU A 470 -7.00 14.27 -8.06
CA LEU A 470 -7.51 13.15 -8.86
C LEU A 470 -7.10 11.83 -8.22
N PHE A 471 -7.98 10.83 -8.27
CA PHE A 471 -7.66 9.46 -7.88
C PHE A 471 -8.51 8.45 -8.65
N HIS A 472 -8.01 7.22 -8.73
CA HIS A 472 -8.69 6.10 -9.38
C HIS A 472 -9.33 5.19 -8.33
N ILE A 473 -10.45 4.57 -8.71
CA ILE A 473 -11.16 3.57 -7.91
C ILE A 473 -11.40 2.31 -8.74
N ASP A 474 -11.77 1.20 -8.10
CA ASP A 474 -12.11 -0.08 -8.74
C ASP A 474 -10.96 -0.69 -9.56
N PHE A 475 -10.15 -1.50 -8.89
CA PHE A 475 -8.96 -2.15 -9.46
C PHE A 475 -9.21 -3.64 -9.80
N GLY A 476 -10.39 -3.92 -10.34
CA GLY A 476 -10.79 -5.27 -10.73
C GLY A 476 -9.96 -5.86 -11.89
N HIS A 477 -9.18 -5.06 -12.61
CA HIS A 477 -8.32 -5.48 -13.71
C HIS A 477 -6.92 -4.88 -13.57
N ILE A 478 -5.91 -5.74 -13.41
CA ILE A 478 -4.50 -5.37 -13.20
C ILE A 478 -3.59 -6.15 -14.14
N LEU A 479 -2.31 -5.81 -14.16
CA LEU A 479 -1.24 -6.53 -14.86
C LEU A 479 -1.52 -6.76 -16.36
N GLY A 480 -2.19 -5.77 -16.99
CA GLY A 480 -2.50 -5.83 -18.42
C GLY A 480 -3.61 -6.82 -18.79
N ASN A 481 -4.35 -7.33 -17.81
CA ASN A 481 -5.55 -8.13 -18.04
C ASN A 481 -6.71 -7.24 -18.42
N PHE A 482 -6.80 -6.92 -19.70
CA PHE A 482 -7.84 -6.06 -20.22
C PHE A 482 -9.09 -6.84 -20.58
N LYS A 483 -10.27 -6.26 -20.33
CA LYS A 483 -11.53 -6.85 -20.77
C LYS A 483 -11.53 -7.10 -22.27
N SER A 484 -11.76 -8.35 -22.67
CA SER A 484 -12.03 -8.69 -24.06
C SER A 484 -13.51 -8.99 -24.26
N LYS A 485 -14.13 -8.42 -25.29
CA LYS A 485 -15.48 -8.79 -25.71
C LYS A 485 -15.38 -9.33 -27.14
N PHE A 486 -15.84 -10.58 -27.37
CA PHE A 486 -15.71 -11.30 -28.65
C PHE A 486 -14.27 -11.46 -29.16
N GLY A 487 -13.29 -11.65 -28.25
CA GLY A 487 -11.88 -11.82 -28.59
C GLY A 487 -11.14 -10.53 -28.99
N ILE A 488 -11.80 -9.38 -28.98
CA ILE A 488 -11.19 -8.08 -29.26
C ILE A 488 -10.87 -7.41 -27.92
N LYS A 489 -9.58 -7.12 -27.69
CA LYS A 489 -9.14 -6.30 -26.54
C LYS A 489 -9.70 -4.89 -26.68
N ARG A 490 -10.49 -4.44 -25.68
CA ARG A 490 -11.15 -3.14 -25.71
C ARG A 490 -10.22 -1.96 -25.44
N GLU A 491 -9.19 -2.19 -24.65
CA GLU A 491 -8.27 -1.14 -24.21
C GLU A 491 -7.01 -1.14 -25.05
N ARG A 492 -6.72 0.02 -25.60
CA ARG A 492 -5.54 0.24 -26.42
C ARG A 492 -4.64 1.34 -25.88
N VAL A 493 -5.08 2.01 -24.80
CA VAL A 493 -4.38 3.17 -24.24
C VAL A 493 -3.52 2.73 -23.06
N PRO A 494 -2.26 3.17 -22.97
CA PRO A 494 -1.38 2.86 -21.86
C PRO A 494 -1.89 3.39 -20.50
N PHE A 495 -2.50 4.57 -20.51
CA PHE A 495 -3.11 5.23 -19.35
C PHE A 495 -4.06 6.35 -19.82
N ILE A 496 -4.89 6.83 -18.92
CA ILE A 496 -5.88 7.86 -19.24
C ILE A 496 -5.29 9.25 -19.10
N LEU A 497 -5.22 9.96 -20.23
CA LEU A 497 -4.84 11.37 -20.32
C LEU A 497 -5.67 12.04 -21.40
N THR A 498 -6.88 12.47 -21.04
CA THR A 498 -7.84 13.06 -21.97
C THR A 498 -7.62 14.56 -22.17
N HIS A 499 -8.21 15.13 -23.22
CA HIS A 499 -8.06 16.56 -23.53
C HIS A 499 -8.59 17.49 -22.45
N ASP A 500 -9.63 17.08 -21.70
CA ASP A 500 -10.13 17.83 -20.56
C ASP A 500 -9.14 17.83 -19.38
N PHE A 501 -8.41 16.73 -19.16
CA PHE A 501 -7.32 16.70 -18.17
C PHE A 501 -6.20 17.65 -18.57
N ILE A 502 -5.77 17.60 -19.84
CA ILE A 502 -4.76 18.51 -20.38
C ILE A 502 -5.22 19.96 -20.28
N HIS A 503 -6.50 20.22 -20.54
CA HIS A 503 -7.08 21.57 -20.41
C HIS A 503 -6.98 22.12 -18.99
N VAL A 504 -7.22 21.31 -17.97
CA VAL A 504 -7.00 21.69 -16.56
C VAL A 504 -5.52 21.96 -16.30
N ILE A 505 -4.62 21.07 -16.71
CA ILE A 505 -3.17 21.18 -16.52
C ILE A 505 -2.65 22.48 -17.14
N GLN A 506 -3.16 22.83 -18.31
CA GLN A 506 -2.82 24.07 -19.03
C GLN A 506 -3.58 25.31 -18.54
N GLN A 507 -4.34 25.18 -17.45
CA GLN A 507 -5.11 26.27 -16.85
C GLN A 507 -6.12 26.93 -17.81
N GLY A 508 -6.67 26.15 -18.74
CA GLY A 508 -7.60 26.60 -19.76
C GLY A 508 -6.96 27.31 -20.98
N LYS A 509 -5.63 27.41 -21.02
CA LYS A 509 -4.90 28.11 -22.08
C LYS A 509 -4.18 27.11 -22.99
N THR A 510 -4.57 27.01 -24.24
CA THR A 510 -3.92 26.12 -25.23
C THR A 510 -2.45 26.45 -25.51
N THR A 511 -2.03 27.68 -25.19
CA THR A 511 -0.66 28.17 -25.35
C THR A 511 0.25 27.87 -24.17
N ASN A 512 -0.27 27.31 -23.06
CA ASN A 512 0.50 27.04 -21.85
C ASN A 512 1.28 25.72 -21.96
N THR A 513 2.17 25.65 -22.94
CA THR A 513 2.99 24.45 -23.23
C THR A 513 4.01 24.17 -22.14
N GLU A 514 4.45 25.17 -21.39
CA GLU A 514 5.37 25.04 -20.27
C GLU A 514 4.77 24.18 -19.14
N LYS A 515 3.52 24.46 -18.73
CA LYS A 515 2.83 23.67 -17.71
C LYS A 515 2.64 22.22 -18.11
N PHE A 516 2.34 21.97 -19.36
CA PHE A 516 2.25 20.61 -19.90
C PHE A 516 3.61 19.93 -19.98
N GLY A 517 4.67 20.67 -20.31
CA GLY A 517 6.05 20.20 -20.30
C GLY A 517 6.48 19.76 -18.90
N SER A 518 6.18 20.55 -17.87
CA SER A 518 6.42 20.21 -16.48
C SER A 518 5.64 18.96 -16.04
N PHE A 519 4.39 18.83 -16.44
CA PHE A 519 3.59 17.61 -16.21
C PHE A 519 4.24 16.36 -16.81
N ARG A 520 4.71 16.46 -18.05
CA ARG A 520 5.42 15.35 -18.71
C ARG A 520 6.70 14.99 -17.95
N GLN A 521 7.45 15.98 -17.49
CA GLN A 521 8.65 15.77 -16.70
C GLN A 521 8.34 15.03 -15.38
N TYR A 522 7.28 15.43 -14.66
CA TYR A 522 6.84 14.71 -13.45
C TYR A 522 6.54 13.22 -13.75
N CYS A 523 5.87 12.94 -14.87
CA CYS A 523 5.61 11.56 -15.28
C CYS A 523 6.91 10.78 -15.57
N GLU A 524 7.87 11.40 -16.26
CA GLU A 524 9.16 10.77 -16.59
C GLU A 524 9.98 10.48 -15.34
N GLU A 525 10.09 11.44 -14.42
CA GLU A 525 10.78 11.27 -13.14
C GLU A 525 10.10 10.20 -12.28
N ALA A 526 8.78 10.24 -12.17
CA ALA A 526 8.01 9.25 -11.44
C ALA A 526 8.23 7.83 -11.98
N TYR A 527 8.24 7.66 -13.30
CA TYR A 527 8.51 6.38 -13.91
C TYR A 527 9.90 5.84 -13.57
N LEU A 528 10.93 6.69 -13.65
CA LEU A 528 12.30 6.28 -13.34
C LEU A 528 12.48 5.87 -11.87
N VAL A 529 11.82 6.55 -10.94
CA VAL A 529 11.82 6.18 -9.52
C VAL A 529 11.26 4.77 -9.33
N LEU A 530 10.10 4.48 -9.92
CA LEU A 530 9.51 3.14 -9.83
C LEU A 530 10.37 2.07 -10.51
N ARG A 531 10.97 2.40 -11.65
CA ARG A 531 11.86 1.48 -12.35
C ARG A 531 13.07 1.09 -11.50
N ARG A 532 13.70 2.05 -10.82
CA ARG A 532 14.83 1.79 -9.91
C ARG A 532 14.45 0.86 -8.75
N ASN A 533 13.20 0.89 -8.33
CA ASN A 533 12.63 0.03 -7.30
C ASN A 533 11.83 -1.16 -7.86
N GLY A 534 11.99 -1.44 -9.15
CA GLY A 534 11.17 -2.42 -9.86
C GLY A 534 11.26 -3.84 -9.30
N ASN A 535 12.43 -4.30 -8.92
CA ASN A 535 12.62 -5.62 -8.32
C ASN A 535 11.86 -5.75 -6.99
N PHE A 536 11.83 -4.71 -6.19
CA PHE A 536 11.08 -4.69 -4.94
C PHE A 536 9.57 -4.81 -5.18
N ILE A 537 9.04 -4.02 -6.12
CA ILE A 537 7.62 -4.10 -6.52
C ILE A 537 7.29 -5.51 -7.02
N ILE A 538 8.11 -6.09 -7.89
CA ILE A 538 7.94 -7.44 -8.41
C ILE A 538 7.93 -8.48 -7.29
N THR A 539 8.82 -8.35 -6.30
CA THR A 539 8.89 -9.27 -5.16
C THR A 539 7.58 -9.26 -4.37
N LEU A 540 6.98 -8.10 -4.14
CA LEU A 540 5.70 -8.01 -3.42
C LEU A 540 4.57 -8.74 -4.18
N PHE A 541 4.53 -8.63 -5.51
CA PHE A 541 3.58 -9.39 -6.32
C PHE A 541 3.89 -10.90 -6.34
N ALA A 542 5.16 -11.27 -6.38
CA ALA A 542 5.58 -12.68 -6.37
C ALA A 542 5.14 -13.38 -5.07
N LEU A 543 5.25 -12.73 -3.93
CA LEU A 543 4.78 -13.25 -2.65
C LEU A 543 3.25 -13.48 -2.60
N MET A 544 2.50 -12.83 -3.48
CA MET A 544 1.05 -12.96 -3.57
C MET A 544 0.56 -14.04 -4.57
N LEU A 545 1.44 -14.71 -5.29
CA LEU A 545 1.07 -15.68 -6.35
C LEU A 545 0.17 -16.81 -5.85
N THR A 546 0.34 -17.23 -4.60
CA THR A 546 -0.47 -18.30 -4.00
C THR A 546 -1.74 -17.83 -3.31
N ALA A 547 -1.97 -16.52 -3.27
CA ALA A 547 -3.15 -15.95 -2.62
C ALA A 547 -4.48 -16.28 -3.33
N GLY A 548 -4.42 -16.81 -4.56
CA GLY A 548 -5.60 -17.12 -5.36
C GLY A 548 -6.32 -15.87 -5.86
N LEU A 549 -5.57 -14.80 -6.16
CA LEU A 549 -6.12 -13.60 -6.78
C LEU A 549 -6.49 -13.90 -8.24
N PRO A 550 -7.62 -13.33 -8.73
CA PRO A 550 -8.13 -13.67 -10.07
C PRO A 550 -7.15 -13.39 -11.22
N GLU A 551 -6.34 -12.34 -11.11
CA GLU A 551 -5.44 -11.87 -12.17
C GLU A 551 -3.95 -11.93 -11.79
N LEU A 552 -3.64 -12.65 -10.70
CA LEU A 552 -2.26 -12.94 -10.27
C LEU A 552 -2.16 -14.41 -9.89
N THR A 553 -2.03 -15.27 -10.87
CA THR A 553 -2.08 -16.74 -10.71
C THR A 553 -0.77 -17.42 -11.09
N SER A 554 0.08 -16.76 -11.85
CA SER A 554 1.32 -17.33 -12.38
C SER A 554 2.42 -16.28 -12.54
N VAL A 555 3.64 -16.75 -12.69
CA VAL A 555 4.81 -15.89 -12.99
C VAL A 555 4.61 -15.10 -14.29
N LYS A 556 3.79 -15.60 -15.22
CA LYS A 556 3.48 -14.90 -16.47
C LYS A 556 2.72 -13.58 -16.23
N ASP A 557 1.91 -13.51 -15.17
CA ASP A 557 1.17 -12.30 -14.85
C ASP A 557 2.14 -11.19 -14.37
N ILE A 558 3.24 -11.58 -13.71
CA ILE A 558 4.30 -10.67 -13.26
C ILE A 558 5.14 -10.15 -14.44
N GLN A 559 5.17 -10.87 -15.57
CA GLN A 559 5.95 -10.45 -16.74
C GLN A 559 5.51 -9.06 -17.23
N TYR A 560 4.23 -8.72 -17.09
CA TYR A 560 3.75 -7.38 -17.42
C TYR A 560 4.51 -6.29 -16.66
N LEU A 561 4.77 -6.47 -15.36
CA LEU A 561 5.54 -5.50 -14.55
C LEU A 561 6.98 -5.36 -15.04
N LYS A 562 7.63 -6.46 -15.38
CA LYS A 562 8.99 -6.45 -15.94
C LYS A 562 9.03 -5.68 -17.26
N ASP A 563 8.03 -5.87 -18.11
CA ASP A 563 7.91 -5.22 -19.42
C ASP A 563 7.57 -3.73 -19.30
N SER A 564 6.62 -3.37 -18.43
CA SER A 564 6.23 -1.97 -18.20
C SER A 564 7.36 -1.14 -17.57
N LEU A 565 8.10 -1.74 -16.62
CA LEU A 565 9.26 -1.12 -15.98
C LEU A 565 10.54 -1.23 -16.85
N ALA A 566 10.49 -1.98 -17.95
CA ALA A 566 11.60 -2.18 -18.87
C ALA A 566 12.92 -2.59 -18.17
N LEU A 567 12.87 -3.53 -17.21
CA LEU A 567 14.01 -3.87 -16.35
C LEU A 567 15.19 -4.49 -17.12
N GLY A 568 14.95 -5.11 -18.25
CA GLY A 568 16.01 -5.65 -19.14
C GLY A 568 16.68 -4.63 -20.04
N LYS A 569 16.37 -3.31 -19.92
CA LYS A 569 16.87 -2.24 -20.77
C LYS A 569 17.73 -1.25 -19.98
N THR A 570 18.48 -0.41 -20.69
CA THR A 570 19.14 0.75 -20.09
C THR A 570 18.10 1.77 -19.60
N GLU A 571 18.48 2.67 -18.69
CA GLU A 571 17.56 3.71 -18.20
C GLU A 571 17.12 4.64 -19.35
N GLU A 572 18.00 4.95 -20.28
CA GLU A 572 17.70 5.76 -21.46
C GLU A 572 16.69 5.07 -22.38
N ASP A 573 16.88 3.79 -22.69
CA ASP A 573 15.95 3.03 -23.52
C ASP A 573 14.59 2.83 -22.85
N ALA A 574 14.58 2.63 -21.53
CA ALA A 574 13.35 2.53 -20.74
C ALA A 574 12.57 3.85 -20.78
N LEU A 575 13.25 4.97 -20.58
CA LEU A 575 12.65 6.30 -20.68
C LEU A 575 12.10 6.58 -22.09
N LYS A 576 12.84 6.18 -23.14
CA LYS A 576 12.38 6.28 -24.52
C LYS A 576 11.12 5.45 -24.76
N GLN A 577 11.06 4.23 -24.22
CA GLN A 577 9.85 3.39 -24.25
C GLN A 577 8.67 4.08 -23.56
N PHE A 578 8.88 4.63 -22.36
CA PHE A 578 7.85 5.34 -21.63
C PHE A 578 7.33 6.58 -22.40
N ARG A 579 8.23 7.37 -22.98
CA ARG A 579 7.87 8.52 -23.82
C ARG A 579 7.00 8.11 -25.02
N GLN A 580 7.31 6.98 -25.67
CA GLN A 580 6.46 6.44 -26.74
C GLN A 580 5.06 6.08 -26.24
N LYS A 581 4.96 5.50 -25.05
CA LYS A 581 3.67 5.18 -24.41
C LYS A 581 2.91 6.43 -23.97
N PHE A 582 3.60 7.44 -23.52
CA PHE A 582 3.01 8.74 -23.21
C PHE A 582 2.41 9.39 -24.46
N ASP A 583 3.16 9.40 -25.57
CA ASP A 583 2.68 9.94 -26.85
C ASP A 583 1.53 9.11 -27.45
N GLU A 584 1.52 7.79 -27.24
CA GLU A 584 0.39 6.90 -27.58
C GLU A 584 -0.87 7.29 -26.78
N ALA A 585 -0.76 7.48 -25.46
CA ALA A 585 -1.88 7.91 -24.63
C ALA A 585 -2.47 9.25 -25.08
N LEU A 586 -1.63 10.21 -25.47
CA LEU A 586 -2.06 11.50 -26.02
C LEU A 586 -2.84 11.36 -27.33
N ARG A 587 -2.34 10.57 -28.27
CA ARG A 587 -3.00 10.35 -29.59
C ARG A 587 -4.36 9.68 -29.42
N GLU A 588 -4.46 8.73 -28.49
CA GLU A 588 -5.67 7.95 -28.25
C GLU A 588 -6.68 8.64 -27.31
N SER A 589 -6.41 9.88 -26.90
CA SER A 589 -7.29 10.64 -26.00
C SER A 589 -8.72 10.77 -26.54
N TRP A 590 -8.88 10.95 -27.85
CA TRP A 590 -10.21 11.03 -28.48
C TRP A 590 -10.93 9.68 -28.48
N THR A 591 -10.22 8.60 -28.80
CA THR A 591 -10.75 7.22 -28.77
C THR A 591 -11.21 6.84 -27.35
N THR A 592 -10.48 7.27 -26.33
CA THR A 592 -10.86 7.10 -24.93
C THR A 592 -12.22 7.74 -24.65
N LYS A 593 -12.45 8.97 -25.10
CA LYS A 593 -13.74 9.67 -24.92
C LYS A 593 -14.89 9.02 -25.66
N VAL A 594 -14.66 8.50 -26.84
CA VAL A 594 -15.66 7.72 -27.60
C VAL A 594 -16.05 6.46 -26.83
N ASN A 595 -15.07 5.76 -26.26
CA ASN A 595 -15.33 4.59 -25.43
C ASN A 595 -16.13 4.95 -24.15
N TRP A 596 -15.83 6.09 -23.53
CA TRP A 596 -16.59 6.58 -22.38
C TRP A 596 -18.05 6.91 -22.72
N MET A 597 -18.28 7.54 -23.89
CA MET A 597 -19.64 7.79 -24.38
C MET A 597 -20.41 6.49 -24.59
N ALA A 598 -19.78 5.49 -25.21
CA ALA A 598 -20.39 4.18 -25.41
C ALA A 598 -20.71 3.47 -24.09
N HIS A 599 -19.83 3.63 -23.08
CA HIS A 599 -20.08 3.11 -21.72
C HIS A 599 -21.29 3.79 -21.08
N HIS A 600 -21.38 5.12 -21.16
CA HIS A 600 -22.53 5.86 -20.63
C HIS A 600 -23.86 5.45 -21.29
N LEU A 601 -23.87 5.26 -22.60
CA LEU A 601 -25.06 4.83 -23.33
C LEU A 601 -25.49 3.41 -22.93
N ALA A 602 -24.53 2.52 -22.68
CA ALA A 602 -24.82 1.15 -22.26
C ALA A 602 -25.38 1.05 -20.82
N HIS A 603 -25.09 2.04 -19.97
CA HIS A 603 -25.57 2.08 -18.59
C HIS A 603 -26.75 3.04 -18.37
N ALA A 604 -27.16 3.81 -19.38
CA ALA A 604 -28.33 4.68 -19.34
C ALA A 604 -29.62 3.96 -19.78
N SER A 605 -29.51 2.79 -20.40
CA SER A 605 -30.60 1.86 -20.73
C SER A 605 -30.81 0.83 -19.62
#